data_381111c19bfd3544aba54db2f1d1e200
#
_entry.id   381111c19bfd3544aba54db2f1d1e200
#
_cell.length_a   1.000
_cell.length_b   1.000
_cell.length_c   1.000
_cell.angle_alpha   90.00
_cell.angle_beta   90.00
_cell.angle_gamma   90.00
#
_symmetry.space_group_name_H-M   'P 1'
#
loop_
_entity.id
_entity.type
_entity.pdbx_description
1 polymer ?
#
loop_
_entity_poly.entity_id
_entity_poly.type
_entity_poly.pdbx_seq_one_letter_code
_entity_poly.pdbx_strand_id
1 'polypeptide(L)'
;MKRAGIFITLISVLVLVFASVALAAVIKGNDRANYLGGTSNGDGIYGYGGADRIHARAGDDALHLGGGKDKGHGERGDDYINSVDGTEDEVSCGAGADWARANPGDNVQEGCEQIIREGVRVD
;
A
#
# COMPACT_ATOMS: atom_id res chain seq x y z
N MET A 1 -49.94 0.67 0.31
CA MET A 1 -49.04 0.72 -0.85
C MET A 1 -48.15 1.95 -0.86
N LYS A 2 -48.65 3.14 -0.54
CA LYS A 2 -47.82 4.34 -0.45
C LYS A 2 -46.68 4.25 0.59
N ARG A 3 -46.89 3.51 1.68
CA ARG A 3 -45.87 3.33 2.73
C ARG A 3 -44.70 2.48 2.29
N ALA A 4 -44.89 1.47 1.44
CA ALA A 4 -43.84 0.60 0.96
C ALA A 4 -42.83 1.36 0.09
N GLY A 5 -43.28 2.29 -0.75
CA GLY A 5 -42.40 3.12 -1.56
C GLY A 5 -41.49 4.03 -0.73
N ILE A 6 -42.00 4.59 0.38
CA ILE A 6 -41.23 5.43 1.29
C ILE A 6 -40.11 4.64 1.99
N PHE A 7 -40.41 3.42 2.42
CA PHE A 7 -39.42 2.53 3.04
C PHE A 7 -38.28 2.19 2.09
N ILE A 8 -38.59 1.85 0.83
CA ILE A 8 -37.58 1.54 -0.19
C ILE A 8 -36.63 2.77 -0.40
N THR A 9 -37.21 3.98 -0.47
CA THR A 9 -36.44 5.19 -0.64
C THR A 9 -35.48 5.42 0.54
N LEU A 10 -35.94 5.24 1.77
CA LEU A 10 -35.10 5.38 2.97
C LEU A 10 -33.95 4.39 3.00
N ILE A 11 -34.21 3.13 2.64
CA ILE A 11 -33.15 2.10 2.55
C ILE A 11 -32.11 2.47 1.50
N SER A 12 -32.52 2.96 0.34
CA SER A 12 -31.62 3.40 -0.72
C SER A 12 -30.71 4.55 -0.27
N VAL A 13 -31.26 5.55 0.43
CA VAL A 13 -30.48 6.67 0.97
C VAL A 13 -29.47 6.18 2.02
N LEU A 14 -29.88 5.26 2.89
CA LEU A 14 -28.98 4.70 3.89
C LEU A 14 -27.81 3.93 3.26
N VAL A 15 -28.07 3.14 2.23
CA VAL A 15 -27.02 2.42 1.49
C VAL A 15 -26.03 3.39 0.84
N LEU A 16 -26.52 4.47 0.24
CA LEU A 16 -25.63 5.50 -0.35
C LEU A 16 -24.73 6.17 0.70
N VAL A 17 -25.25 6.44 1.89
CA VAL A 17 -24.45 7.01 2.98
C VAL A 17 -23.32 6.07 3.39
N PHE A 18 -23.60 4.78 3.54
CA PHE A 18 -22.57 3.78 3.84
C PHE A 18 -21.56 3.61 2.70
N ALA A 19 -22.01 3.66 1.46
CA ALA A 19 -21.12 3.56 0.29
C ALA A 19 -20.14 4.73 0.18
N SER A 20 -20.41 5.86 0.82
CA SER A 20 -19.50 7.02 0.83
C SER A 20 -18.41 6.93 1.90
N VAL A 21 -18.48 5.98 2.82
CA VAL A 21 -17.43 5.81 3.85
C VAL A 21 -16.25 5.06 3.24
N ALA A 22 -15.13 5.77 3.10
CA ALA A 22 -13.87 5.17 2.66
C ALA A 22 -13.26 4.37 3.82
N LEU A 23 -13.03 3.07 3.61
CA LEU A 23 -12.39 2.20 4.58
C LEU A 23 -11.01 1.79 4.08
N ALA A 24 -10.01 1.88 4.96
CA ALA A 24 -8.68 1.33 4.71
C ALA A 24 -8.77 -0.18 4.57
N ALA A 25 -8.10 -0.72 3.57
CA ALA A 25 -8.00 -2.15 3.38
C ALA A 25 -6.72 -2.69 4.00
N VAL A 26 -6.76 -3.92 4.49
CA VAL A 26 -5.57 -4.68 4.87
C VAL A 26 -5.43 -5.82 3.87
N ILE A 27 -4.35 -5.77 3.09
CA ILE A 27 -4.09 -6.70 2.00
C ILE A 27 -2.86 -7.52 2.36
N LYS A 28 -3.00 -8.83 2.35
CA LYS A 28 -1.95 -9.74 2.77
C LYS A 28 -1.62 -10.73 1.68
N GLY A 29 -0.32 -10.90 1.40
CA GLY A 29 0.19 -11.98 0.59
C GLY A 29 0.43 -13.25 1.40
N ASN A 30 1.37 -14.06 0.94
CA ASN A 30 1.80 -15.31 1.58
C ASN A 30 3.29 -15.54 1.30
N ASP A 31 3.79 -16.74 1.44
CA ASP A 31 5.21 -17.06 1.20
C ASP A 31 5.55 -17.32 -0.28
N ARG A 32 4.58 -17.15 -1.18
CA ARG A 32 4.78 -17.29 -2.63
C ARG A 32 4.90 -15.94 -3.29
N ALA A 33 5.34 -15.91 -4.54
CA ALA A 33 5.32 -14.73 -5.37
C ALA A 33 3.87 -14.28 -5.61
N ASN A 34 3.53 -13.09 -5.11
CA ASN A 34 2.19 -12.54 -5.20
C ASN A 34 2.15 -11.26 -6.05
N TYR A 35 1.00 -10.99 -6.62
CA TYR A 35 0.65 -9.68 -7.15
C TYR A 35 -0.42 -9.07 -6.25
N LEU A 36 -0.08 -7.97 -5.56
CA LEU A 36 -0.97 -7.33 -4.59
C LEU A 36 -1.31 -5.92 -5.07
N GLY A 37 -2.58 -5.64 -5.20
CA GLY A 37 -3.07 -4.32 -5.58
C GLY A 37 -3.85 -3.68 -4.45
N GLY A 38 -3.55 -2.41 -4.15
CA GLY A 38 -4.30 -1.61 -3.19
C GLY A 38 -5.60 -1.07 -3.77
N THR A 39 -6.27 -0.25 -2.99
CA THR A 39 -7.48 0.48 -3.38
C THR A 39 -7.16 1.94 -3.68
N SER A 40 -8.16 2.79 -3.81
CA SER A 40 -7.97 4.24 -3.90
C SER A 40 -7.89 4.92 -2.54
N ASN A 41 -7.99 4.16 -1.45
CA ASN A 41 -7.91 4.64 -0.07
C ASN A 41 -6.56 4.28 0.55
N GLY A 42 -6.26 4.81 1.72
CA GLY A 42 -5.07 4.42 2.48
C GLY A 42 -5.15 2.97 2.92
N ASP A 43 -4.20 2.16 2.50
CA ASP A 43 -4.19 0.71 2.72
C ASP A 43 -2.94 0.27 3.49
N GLY A 44 -3.05 -0.84 4.20
CA GLY A 44 -1.91 -1.57 4.73
C GLY A 44 -1.67 -2.82 3.88
N ILE A 45 -0.50 -2.93 3.25
CA ILE A 45 -0.20 -4.03 2.33
C ILE A 45 1.04 -4.78 2.82
N TYR A 46 0.90 -6.09 2.97
CA TYR A 46 1.94 -6.97 3.49
C TYR A 46 2.25 -8.09 2.49
N GLY A 47 3.47 -8.08 1.94
CA GLY A 47 3.90 -9.08 0.98
C GLY A 47 4.26 -10.43 1.62
N TYR A 48 4.88 -10.40 2.78
CA TYR A 48 5.47 -11.55 3.48
C TYR A 48 6.64 -12.15 2.71
N GLY A 49 6.64 -13.45 2.43
CA GLY A 49 7.73 -14.11 1.70
C GLY A 49 7.47 -14.18 0.21
N GLY A 50 8.47 -14.63 -0.53
CA GLY A 50 8.39 -14.76 -1.98
C GLY A 50 8.73 -13.46 -2.70
N ALA A 51 8.83 -13.52 -4.02
CA ALA A 51 9.10 -12.36 -4.85
C ALA A 51 7.77 -11.70 -5.26
N ASP A 52 7.42 -10.63 -4.56
CA ASP A 52 6.12 -9.98 -4.71
C ASP A 52 6.18 -8.73 -5.57
N ARG A 53 5.07 -8.41 -6.18
CA ARG A 53 4.86 -7.14 -6.87
C ARG A 53 3.64 -6.46 -6.26
N ILE A 54 3.88 -5.27 -5.70
CA ILE A 54 2.88 -4.53 -4.94
C ILE A 54 2.63 -3.18 -5.60
N HIS A 55 1.37 -2.88 -5.89
CA HIS A 55 0.89 -1.60 -6.38
C HIS A 55 -0.12 -1.03 -5.40
N ALA A 56 0.26 0.02 -4.69
CA ALA A 56 -0.62 0.61 -3.67
C ALA A 56 -1.71 1.49 -4.26
N ARG A 57 -1.47 2.08 -5.44
CA ARG A 57 -2.40 2.97 -6.15
C ARG A 57 -2.55 4.31 -5.44
N ALA A 58 -3.77 4.85 -5.40
CA ALA A 58 -4.02 6.13 -4.73
C ALA A 58 -4.26 5.93 -3.23
N GLY A 59 -4.18 7.01 -2.47
CA GLY A 59 -4.30 6.99 -1.02
C GLY A 59 -2.95 7.00 -0.33
N ASP A 60 -2.96 7.20 0.98
CA ASP A 60 -1.75 7.19 1.80
C ASP A 60 -1.55 5.78 2.35
N ASP A 61 -0.62 5.06 1.75
CA ASP A 61 -0.48 3.62 1.93
C ASP A 61 0.76 3.26 2.75
N ALA A 62 0.69 2.14 3.45
CA ALA A 62 1.82 1.54 4.14
C ALA A 62 2.12 0.17 3.53
N LEU A 63 3.29 0.04 2.89
CA LEU A 63 3.73 -1.18 2.23
C LEU A 63 4.84 -1.84 3.05
N HIS A 64 4.64 -3.10 3.39
CA HIS A 64 5.66 -3.96 3.98
C HIS A 64 5.97 -5.07 2.99
N LEU A 65 7.11 -4.96 2.31
CA LEU A 65 7.42 -5.87 1.22
C LEU A 65 7.71 -7.28 1.74
N GLY A 66 8.38 -7.37 2.89
CA GLY A 66 8.73 -8.67 3.49
C GLY A 66 9.94 -9.30 2.84
N GLY A 67 10.17 -10.58 3.12
CA GLY A 67 11.33 -11.32 2.60
C GLY A 67 11.19 -11.64 1.12
N GLY A 68 12.33 -11.86 0.46
CA GLY A 68 12.38 -12.14 -0.96
C GLY A 68 12.66 -10.86 -1.77
N LYS A 69 12.82 -11.04 -3.06
CA LYS A 69 13.14 -9.94 -3.97
C LYS A 69 11.85 -9.33 -4.52
N ASP A 70 11.49 -8.18 -3.97
CA ASP A 70 10.20 -7.57 -4.18
C ASP A 70 10.25 -6.29 -5.02
N LYS A 71 9.11 -5.93 -5.59
CA LYS A 71 8.89 -4.64 -6.24
C LYS A 71 7.71 -3.94 -5.58
N GLY A 72 7.97 -2.80 -4.97
CA GLY A 72 6.96 -2.00 -4.30
C GLY A 72 6.75 -0.66 -5.00
N HIS A 73 5.50 -0.36 -5.32
CA HIS A 73 5.08 0.90 -5.96
C HIS A 73 4.03 1.57 -5.09
N GLY A 74 4.39 2.74 -4.51
CA GLY A 74 3.46 3.56 -3.72
C GLY A 74 2.43 4.26 -4.59
N GLU A 75 2.86 4.81 -5.70
CA GLU A 75 2.07 5.54 -6.68
C GLU A 75 1.58 6.89 -6.12
N ARG A 76 0.28 7.18 -6.11
CA ARG A 76 -0.23 8.48 -5.66
C ARG A 76 -0.50 8.49 -4.16
N GLY A 77 -0.23 9.61 -3.53
CA GLY A 77 -0.46 9.82 -2.11
C GLY A 77 0.85 9.84 -1.32
N ASP A 78 0.74 10.02 -0.02
CA ASP A 78 1.88 10.04 0.88
C ASP A 78 2.07 8.63 1.45
N ASP A 79 3.03 7.90 0.88
CA ASP A 79 3.20 6.47 1.14
C ASP A 79 4.41 6.20 2.03
N TYR A 80 4.32 5.10 2.76
CA TYR A 80 5.41 4.53 3.51
C TYR A 80 5.74 3.14 2.95
N ILE A 81 6.99 2.93 2.54
CA ILE A 81 7.44 1.65 1.99
C ILE A 81 8.60 1.12 2.81
N ASN A 82 8.43 -0.06 3.37
CA ASN A 82 9.47 -0.77 4.11
C ASN A 82 9.94 -1.99 3.33
N SER A 83 11.19 -1.94 2.86
CA SER A 83 11.85 -3.03 2.13
C SER A 83 12.99 -3.67 2.91
N VAL A 84 13.10 -3.42 4.20
CA VAL A 84 14.20 -3.95 5.02
C VAL A 84 13.99 -5.44 5.28
N ASP A 85 14.81 -6.28 4.63
CA ASP A 85 14.74 -7.74 4.78
C ASP A 85 16.06 -8.47 4.53
N GLY A 86 17.10 -7.73 4.09
CA GLY A 86 18.39 -8.30 3.71
C GLY A 86 18.48 -8.78 2.26
N THR A 87 17.41 -8.64 1.48
CA THR A 87 17.36 -8.97 0.05
C THR A 87 17.27 -7.69 -0.77
N GLU A 88 17.72 -7.70 -2.00
CA GLU A 88 17.63 -6.54 -2.88
C GLU A 88 16.21 -6.38 -3.42
N ASP A 89 15.59 -5.24 -3.12
CA ASP A 89 14.27 -4.89 -3.58
C ASP A 89 14.30 -3.68 -4.52
N GLU A 90 13.23 -3.51 -5.27
CA GLU A 90 13.00 -2.35 -6.10
C GLU A 90 11.85 -1.54 -5.52
N VAL A 91 12.12 -0.27 -5.18
CA VAL A 91 11.16 0.61 -4.52
C VAL A 91 10.94 1.85 -5.37
N SER A 92 9.68 2.12 -5.71
CA SER A 92 9.26 3.32 -6.40
C SER A 92 8.15 3.99 -5.59
N CYS A 93 8.43 5.19 -5.08
CA CYS A 93 7.46 5.87 -4.23
C CYS A 93 6.35 6.55 -5.01
N GLY A 94 6.67 7.16 -6.15
CA GLY A 94 5.69 7.86 -6.97
C GLY A 94 5.48 9.31 -6.55
N ALA A 95 4.27 9.82 -6.78
CA ALA A 95 3.90 11.21 -6.47
C ALA A 95 3.43 11.35 -5.02
N GLY A 96 3.79 12.44 -4.38
CA GLY A 96 3.44 12.74 -3.00
C GLY A 96 4.65 12.85 -2.10
N ALA A 97 4.43 13.05 -0.81
CA ALA A 97 5.47 13.09 0.21
C ALA A 97 5.67 11.69 0.77
N ASP A 98 6.69 10.98 0.26
CA ASP A 98 6.87 9.56 0.48
C ASP A 98 8.10 9.25 1.33
N TRP A 99 8.00 8.16 2.08
CA TRP A 99 9.06 7.65 2.93
C TRP A 99 9.41 6.22 2.52
N ALA A 100 10.68 5.95 2.40
CA ALA A 100 11.19 4.59 2.18
C ALA A 100 12.19 4.21 3.28
N ARG A 101 12.06 3.01 3.76
CA ARG A 101 13.00 2.37 4.66
C ARG A 101 13.57 1.17 3.94
N ALA A 102 14.87 1.16 3.68
CA ALA A 102 15.48 0.24 2.72
C ALA A 102 16.82 -0.31 3.21
N ASN A 103 17.22 -1.45 2.67
CA ASN A 103 18.59 -1.97 2.82
C ASN A 103 19.55 -1.21 1.90
N PRO A 104 20.87 -1.25 2.17
CA PRO A 104 21.85 -0.58 1.31
C PRO A 104 21.83 -1.06 -0.15
N GLY A 105 21.49 -2.32 -0.40
CA GLY A 105 21.44 -2.92 -1.73
C GLY A 105 20.15 -2.68 -2.50
N ASP A 106 19.14 -2.11 -1.86
CA ASP A 106 17.86 -1.86 -2.53
C ASP A 106 17.95 -0.76 -3.56
N ASN A 107 17.25 -0.95 -4.67
CA ASN A 107 17.11 0.05 -5.70
C ASN A 107 15.92 0.96 -5.39
N VAL A 108 16.20 2.08 -4.74
CA VAL A 108 15.18 3.08 -4.42
C VAL A 108 15.20 4.14 -5.50
N GLN A 109 14.14 4.18 -6.29
CA GLN A 109 13.99 5.08 -7.42
C GLN A 109 13.59 6.49 -6.98
N GLU A 110 13.59 7.42 -7.90
CA GLU A 110 13.17 8.80 -7.66
C GLU A 110 11.72 8.86 -7.18
N GLY A 111 11.40 9.90 -6.45
CA GLY A 111 10.08 10.11 -5.88
C GLY A 111 10.00 9.82 -4.39
N CYS A 112 10.98 9.11 -3.82
CA CYS A 112 11.07 8.97 -2.37
C CYS A 112 11.76 10.19 -1.77
N GLU A 113 11.03 11.00 -1.03
CA GLU A 113 11.57 12.24 -0.44
C GLU A 113 12.43 11.98 0.80
N GLN A 114 12.05 10.95 1.56
CA GLN A 114 12.79 10.54 2.75
C GLN A 114 13.23 9.08 2.58
N ILE A 115 14.52 8.83 2.66
CA ILE A 115 15.06 7.48 2.54
C ILE A 115 15.91 7.18 3.78
N ILE A 116 15.52 6.16 4.53
CA ILE A 116 16.29 5.65 5.66
C ILE A 116 16.89 4.31 5.23
N ARG A 117 18.21 4.25 5.18
CA ARG A 117 18.91 3.00 4.84
C ARG A 117 19.39 2.31 6.11
N GLU A 118 18.83 1.16 6.35
CA GLU A 118 19.19 0.31 7.49
C GLU A 118 20.50 -0.46 7.22
N GLY A 119 21.25 -0.71 8.27
CA GLY A 119 22.48 -1.48 8.18
C GLY A 119 23.67 -0.71 7.64
N VAL A 120 23.54 0.57 7.36
CA VAL A 120 24.68 1.42 7.00
C VAL A 120 25.42 1.78 8.28
N ARG A 121 26.69 1.35 8.35
CA ARG A 121 27.56 1.79 9.45
C ARG A 121 28.11 3.18 9.16
N VAL A 122 27.88 4.07 10.08
CA VAL A 122 28.49 5.40 10.07
C VAL A 122 29.67 5.33 11.03
N ASP A 123 30.83 5.06 10.49
CA ASP A 123 32.08 5.03 11.26
C ASP A 123 32.74 6.41 11.29
#